data_4e7e02c8a3360525f72a1cd59d199062
#
_entry.id   4e7e02c8a3360525f72a1cd59d199062
#
_cell.length_a   1.000
_cell.length_b   1.000
_cell.length_c   1.000
_cell.angle_alpha   90.00
_cell.angle_beta   90.00
_cell.angle_gamma   90.00
#
_symmetry.space_group_name_H-M   'P 1'
#
loop_
_entity.id
_entity.type
_entity.pdbx_description
1 polymer ?
#
loop_
_entity_poly.entity_id
_entity_poly.type
_entity_poly.pdbx_seq_one_letter_code
_entity_poly.pdbx_strand_id
1 'polypeptide(L)'
;MINYYDVLGVPTDSTPQEIKRQFRRRAKEIHPDVRPEDGGAAGEMRLLLAAYETLGDRGRRLEYDRSLGAVAAERGFDYREFLRGRPDDPVSQARLVFHDLLTDHADEALEVYERLRAADAFPLERHLSREDAMDGAFLLAEVYEARGRLREAGDLYTRLYRLERERPYFRHFIDEVIERLRTLTCSRMASSLPPSELIGRL
;
A
#
# COMPACT_ATOMS: atom_id res chain seq x y z
N MET A 1 -25.87 2.55 0.83
CA MET A 1 -25.53 2.68 -0.61
C MET A 1 -24.71 1.44 -0.99
N ILE A 2 -24.96 0.84 -2.15
CA ILE A 2 -24.19 -0.32 -2.63
C ILE A 2 -22.86 0.19 -3.17
N ASN A 3 -21.76 -0.43 -2.72
CA ASN A 3 -20.42 -0.07 -3.19
C ASN A 3 -20.10 -0.83 -4.48
N TYR A 4 -19.88 -0.12 -5.57
CA TYR A 4 -19.59 -0.70 -6.88
C TYR A 4 -18.25 -1.43 -6.96
N TYR A 5 -17.28 -1.04 -6.15
CA TYR A 5 -16.02 -1.78 -6.03
C TYR A 5 -16.24 -3.17 -5.43
N ASP A 6 -17.10 -3.27 -4.40
CA ASP A 6 -17.46 -4.56 -3.80
C ASP A 6 -18.27 -5.42 -4.77
N VAL A 7 -19.16 -4.79 -5.55
CA VAL A 7 -19.96 -5.47 -6.60
C VAL A 7 -19.05 -6.09 -7.66
N LEU A 8 -17.99 -5.42 -8.06
CA LEU A 8 -16.99 -5.96 -9.00
C LEU A 8 -15.97 -6.88 -8.33
N GLY A 9 -15.83 -6.82 -7.00
CA GLY A 9 -14.81 -7.55 -6.26
C GLY A 9 -13.40 -7.03 -6.56
N VAL A 10 -13.26 -5.71 -6.65
CA VAL A 10 -11.99 -5.03 -6.93
C VAL A 10 -11.70 -3.97 -5.87
N PRO A 11 -10.43 -3.70 -5.55
CA PRO A 11 -10.03 -2.58 -4.72
C PRO A 11 -10.32 -1.22 -5.39
N THR A 12 -10.39 -0.16 -4.58
CA THR A 12 -10.70 1.20 -5.05
C THR A 12 -9.60 1.83 -5.91
N ASP A 13 -8.38 1.31 -5.84
CA ASP A 13 -7.21 1.71 -6.63
C ASP A 13 -6.99 0.89 -7.91
N SER A 14 -7.93 -0.02 -8.24
CA SER A 14 -7.83 -0.87 -9.42
C SER A 14 -7.75 -0.09 -10.72
N THR A 15 -6.90 -0.59 -11.62
CA THR A 15 -6.77 -0.07 -12.98
C THR A 15 -8.02 -0.36 -13.81
N PRO A 16 -8.30 0.42 -14.88
CA PRO A 16 -9.41 0.15 -15.81
C PRO A 16 -9.34 -1.25 -16.42
N GLN A 17 -8.15 -1.80 -16.61
CA GLN A 17 -7.95 -3.15 -17.15
C GLN A 17 -8.37 -4.23 -16.14
N GLU A 18 -8.07 -4.04 -14.85
CA GLU A 18 -8.49 -4.94 -13.78
C GLU A 18 -9.99 -4.91 -13.60
N ILE A 19 -10.60 -3.72 -13.57
CA ILE A 19 -12.05 -3.54 -13.55
C ILE A 19 -12.72 -4.31 -14.69
N LYS A 20 -12.23 -4.15 -15.93
CA LYS A 20 -12.74 -4.84 -17.11
C LYS A 20 -12.58 -6.36 -17.02
N ARG A 21 -11.43 -6.82 -16.50
CA ARG A 21 -11.15 -8.26 -16.31
C ARG A 21 -12.11 -8.88 -15.30
N GLN A 22 -12.30 -8.22 -14.15
CA GLN A 22 -13.18 -8.72 -13.09
C GLN A 22 -14.65 -8.68 -13.51
N PHE A 23 -15.08 -7.64 -14.20
CA PHE A 23 -16.42 -7.58 -14.80
C PHE A 23 -16.69 -8.80 -15.69
N ARG A 24 -15.77 -9.10 -16.64
CA ARG A 24 -15.94 -10.26 -17.55
C ARG A 24 -16.00 -11.59 -16.81
N ARG A 25 -15.20 -11.75 -15.76
CA ARG A 25 -15.23 -12.95 -14.92
C ARG A 25 -16.58 -13.11 -14.22
N ARG A 26 -17.02 -12.07 -13.49
CA ARG A 26 -18.29 -12.09 -12.76
C ARG A 26 -19.50 -12.22 -13.68
N ALA A 27 -19.50 -11.54 -14.81
CA ALA A 27 -20.55 -11.63 -15.81
C ALA A 27 -20.76 -13.09 -16.31
N LYS A 28 -19.67 -13.84 -16.48
CA LYS A 28 -19.76 -15.27 -16.82
C LYS A 28 -20.33 -16.12 -15.70
N GLU A 29 -20.00 -15.81 -14.43
CA GLU A 29 -20.45 -16.55 -13.25
C GLU A 29 -21.96 -16.38 -12.99
N ILE A 30 -22.53 -15.21 -13.32
CA ILE A 30 -23.94 -14.88 -13.08
C ILE A 30 -24.80 -14.86 -14.35
N HIS A 31 -24.25 -15.32 -15.49
CA HIS A 31 -24.99 -15.35 -16.74
C HIS A 31 -26.24 -16.27 -16.64
N PRO A 32 -27.41 -15.86 -17.15
CA PRO A 32 -28.65 -16.67 -17.09
C PRO A 32 -28.50 -18.07 -17.66
N ASP A 33 -27.65 -18.26 -18.68
CA ASP A 33 -27.37 -19.57 -19.26
C ASP A 33 -26.60 -20.49 -18.30
N VAL A 34 -25.90 -19.94 -17.32
CA VAL A 34 -25.14 -20.70 -16.30
C VAL A 34 -25.96 -20.93 -15.05
N ARG A 35 -26.91 -20.02 -14.74
CA ARG A 35 -27.82 -20.11 -13.59
C ARG A 35 -29.29 -19.94 -14.00
N PRO A 36 -29.87 -20.84 -14.77
CA PRO A 36 -31.20 -20.67 -15.34
C PRO A 36 -32.34 -20.66 -14.30
N GLU A 37 -32.11 -21.21 -13.11
CA GLU A 37 -33.11 -21.28 -12.03
C GLU A 37 -33.00 -20.18 -10.98
N ASP A 38 -32.03 -19.29 -11.11
CA ASP A 38 -31.78 -18.21 -10.13
C ASP A 38 -32.54 -16.93 -10.53
N GLY A 39 -33.75 -16.75 -9.96
CA GLY A 39 -34.54 -15.52 -10.17
C GLY A 39 -33.86 -14.20 -9.78
N GLY A 40 -32.71 -14.26 -9.08
CA GLY A 40 -31.87 -13.12 -8.70
C GLY A 40 -30.83 -12.74 -9.75
N ALA A 41 -30.45 -13.65 -10.65
CA ALA A 41 -29.34 -13.46 -11.60
C ALA A 41 -29.51 -12.22 -12.49
N ALA A 42 -30.73 -11.90 -12.91
CA ALA A 42 -31.02 -10.70 -13.70
C ALA A 42 -30.82 -9.40 -12.91
N GLY A 43 -31.07 -9.41 -11.60
CA GLY A 43 -30.83 -8.28 -10.69
C GLY A 43 -29.35 -8.09 -10.44
N GLU A 44 -28.62 -9.18 -10.18
CA GLU A 44 -27.15 -9.15 -9.99
C GLU A 44 -26.45 -8.68 -11.26
N MET A 45 -26.87 -9.14 -12.44
CA MET A 45 -26.31 -8.71 -13.72
C MET A 45 -26.52 -7.21 -13.96
N ARG A 46 -27.71 -6.67 -13.68
CA ARG A 46 -27.96 -5.21 -13.80
C ARG A 46 -27.06 -4.41 -12.88
N LEU A 47 -26.89 -4.88 -11.64
CA LEU A 47 -26.03 -4.21 -10.67
C LEU A 47 -24.56 -4.28 -11.10
N LEU A 48 -24.12 -5.40 -11.61
CA LEU A 48 -22.77 -5.61 -12.14
C LEU A 48 -22.49 -4.70 -13.35
N LEU A 49 -23.47 -4.54 -14.25
CA LEU A 49 -23.38 -3.64 -15.40
C LEU A 49 -23.28 -2.19 -14.95
N ALA A 50 -24.13 -1.75 -14.02
CA ALA A 50 -24.11 -0.40 -13.48
C ALA A 50 -22.76 -0.08 -12.81
N ALA A 51 -22.22 -1.03 -12.05
CA ALA A 51 -20.89 -0.90 -11.45
C ALA A 51 -19.79 -0.76 -12.51
N TYR A 52 -19.84 -1.58 -13.56
CA TYR A 52 -18.86 -1.50 -14.65
C TYR A 52 -18.96 -0.21 -15.47
N GLU A 53 -20.18 0.23 -15.81
CA GLU A 53 -20.40 1.49 -16.52
C GLU A 53 -19.90 2.72 -15.76
N THR A 54 -20.02 2.68 -14.43
CA THR A 54 -19.55 3.76 -13.56
C THR A 54 -18.04 3.74 -13.38
N LEU A 55 -17.48 2.58 -13.01
CA LEU A 55 -16.06 2.48 -12.66
C LEU A 55 -15.14 2.30 -13.89
N GLY A 56 -15.70 1.88 -15.02
CA GLY A 56 -14.98 1.74 -16.30
C GLY A 56 -14.74 3.05 -17.04
N ASP A 57 -15.54 4.07 -16.77
CA ASP A 57 -15.38 5.42 -17.30
C ASP A 57 -14.66 6.32 -16.29
N ARG A 58 -13.56 6.98 -16.71
CA ARG A 58 -12.72 7.79 -15.82
C ARG A 58 -13.49 8.95 -15.18
N GLY A 59 -14.36 9.62 -15.94
CA GLY A 59 -15.12 10.77 -15.46
C GLY A 59 -16.18 10.35 -14.43
N ARG A 60 -16.97 9.33 -14.76
CA ARG A 60 -18.00 8.77 -13.87
C ARG A 60 -17.40 8.16 -12.61
N ARG A 61 -16.25 7.50 -12.73
CA ARG A 61 -15.54 6.96 -11.58
C ARG A 61 -15.10 8.06 -10.62
N LEU A 62 -14.53 9.16 -11.13
CA LEU A 62 -14.09 10.28 -10.30
C LEU A 62 -15.28 10.93 -9.56
N GLU A 63 -16.43 11.06 -10.21
CA GLU A 63 -17.64 11.58 -9.59
C GLU A 63 -18.20 10.62 -8.54
N TYR A 64 -18.20 9.33 -8.87
CA TYR A 64 -18.60 8.27 -7.94
C TYR A 64 -17.69 8.23 -6.70
N ASP A 65 -16.38 8.31 -6.88
CA ASP A 65 -15.41 8.31 -5.78
C ASP A 65 -15.60 9.52 -4.86
N ARG A 66 -15.91 10.70 -5.44
CA ARG A 66 -16.28 11.89 -4.65
C ARG A 66 -17.55 11.66 -3.85
N SER A 67 -18.57 11.08 -4.45
CA SER A 67 -19.84 10.79 -3.77
C SER A 67 -19.67 9.71 -2.70
N LEU A 68 -18.84 8.71 -2.95
CA LEU A 68 -18.51 7.65 -1.99
C LEU A 68 -17.76 8.23 -0.79
N GLY A 69 -16.81 9.12 -1.02
CA GLY A 69 -16.07 9.82 0.04
C GLY A 69 -16.97 10.73 0.88
N ALA A 70 -17.89 11.46 0.25
CA ALA A 70 -18.87 12.28 0.95
C ALA A 70 -19.82 11.45 1.83
N VAL A 71 -20.33 10.33 1.30
CA VAL A 71 -21.19 9.39 2.06
C VAL A 71 -20.43 8.70 3.19
N ALA A 72 -19.15 8.37 2.97
CA ALA A 72 -18.30 7.81 4.01
C ALA A 72 -18.07 8.81 5.15
N ALA A 73 -17.81 10.06 4.80
CA ALA A 73 -17.66 11.14 5.78
C ALA A 73 -18.96 11.39 6.59
N GLU A 74 -20.13 11.40 5.91
CA GLU A 74 -21.42 11.54 6.60
C GLU A 74 -21.76 10.36 7.54
N ARG A 75 -21.28 9.17 7.24
CA ARG A 75 -21.48 7.95 8.05
C ARG A 75 -20.41 7.75 9.11
N GLY A 76 -19.43 8.65 9.20
CA GLY A 76 -18.30 8.48 10.09
C GLY A 76 -17.44 7.27 9.74
N PHE A 77 -17.31 6.93 8.44
CA PHE A 77 -16.48 5.82 7.99
C PHE A 77 -15.02 6.12 8.32
N ASP A 78 -14.50 5.37 9.26
CA ASP A 78 -13.09 5.40 9.61
C ASP A 78 -12.32 4.35 8.78
N TYR A 79 -11.58 4.83 7.79
CA TYR A 79 -10.78 3.95 6.91
C TYR A 79 -9.70 3.21 7.68
N ARG A 80 -9.11 3.85 8.68
CA ARG A 80 -8.11 3.24 9.55
C ARG A 80 -8.71 2.07 10.33
N GLU A 81 -9.88 2.27 10.95
CA GLU A 81 -10.58 1.24 11.70
C GLU A 81 -11.03 0.08 10.80
N PHE A 82 -11.48 0.39 9.60
CA PHE A 82 -11.81 -0.63 8.58
C PHE A 82 -10.61 -1.53 8.23
N LEU A 83 -9.42 -0.96 8.07
CA LEU A 83 -8.19 -1.73 7.83
C LEU A 83 -7.75 -2.52 9.07
N ARG A 84 -7.87 -1.92 10.25
CA ARG A 84 -7.59 -2.56 11.54
C ARG A 84 -8.45 -3.79 11.79
N GLY A 85 -9.71 -3.72 11.43
CA GLY A 85 -10.67 -4.82 11.56
C GLY A 85 -10.35 -6.07 10.71
N ARG A 86 -9.24 -6.04 9.93
CA ARG A 86 -8.82 -7.13 9.03
C ARG A 86 -7.39 -7.61 9.32
N PRO A 87 -7.12 -8.12 10.52
CA PRO A 87 -5.77 -8.50 10.93
C PRO A 87 -5.18 -9.66 10.11
N ASP A 88 -6.03 -10.52 9.55
CA ASP A 88 -5.64 -11.71 8.79
C ASP A 88 -5.48 -11.42 7.28
N ASP A 89 -5.79 -10.20 6.81
CA ASP A 89 -5.61 -9.80 5.42
C ASP A 89 -4.31 -9.00 5.25
N PRO A 90 -3.25 -9.59 4.66
CA PRO A 90 -1.96 -8.93 4.52
C PRO A 90 -2.03 -7.64 3.68
N VAL A 91 -2.95 -7.58 2.71
CA VAL A 91 -3.14 -6.39 1.87
C VAL A 91 -3.71 -5.24 2.70
N SER A 92 -4.75 -5.50 3.49
CA SER A 92 -5.32 -4.50 4.41
C SER A 92 -4.29 -4.05 5.44
N GLN A 93 -3.49 -4.97 5.98
CA GLN A 93 -2.46 -4.64 6.96
C GLN A 93 -1.31 -3.81 6.35
N ALA A 94 -0.87 -4.10 5.13
CA ALA A 94 0.12 -3.28 4.43
C ALA A 94 -0.40 -1.87 4.13
N ARG A 95 -1.67 -1.74 3.75
CA ARG A 95 -2.35 -0.45 3.57
C ARG A 95 -2.49 0.31 4.89
N LEU A 96 -2.74 -0.39 6.00
CA LEU A 96 -2.79 0.22 7.32
C LEU A 96 -1.43 0.81 7.70
N VAL A 97 -0.34 0.07 7.47
CA VAL A 97 1.03 0.59 7.68
C VAL A 97 1.23 1.88 6.91
N PHE A 98 0.93 1.88 5.61
CA PHE A 98 1.12 3.07 4.77
C PHE A 98 0.25 4.24 5.20
N HIS A 99 -1.03 4.00 5.49
CA HIS A 99 -1.95 5.00 6.02
C HIS A 99 -1.45 5.61 7.34
N ASP A 100 -1.02 4.77 8.27
CA ASP A 100 -0.57 5.18 9.60
C ASP A 100 0.73 5.99 9.53
N LEU A 101 1.65 5.66 8.61
CA LEU A 101 2.84 6.46 8.33
C LEU A 101 2.51 7.87 7.82
N LEU A 102 1.44 8.01 7.02
CA LEU A 102 1.02 9.31 6.47
C LEU A 102 0.17 10.14 7.44
N THR A 103 -0.35 9.53 8.52
CA THR A 103 -1.30 10.17 9.45
C THR A 103 -0.77 10.29 10.89
N ASP A 104 0.55 10.35 11.04
CA ASP A 104 1.25 10.55 12.31
C ASP A 104 1.00 9.45 13.37
N HIS A 105 0.76 8.21 12.90
CA HIS A 105 0.62 7.02 13.74
C HIS A 105 1.81 6.06 13.56
N ALA A 106 3.02 6.62 13.58
CA ALA A 106 4.24 5.90 13.24
C ALA A 106 4.56 4.70 14.16
N ASP A 107 4.14 4.74 15.42
CA ASP A 107 4.34 3.63 16.36
C ASP A 107 3.49 2.42 15.99
N GLU A 108 2.22 2.66 15.72
CA GLU A 108 1.28 1.61 15.32
C GLU A 108 1.63 1.05 13.93
N ALA A 109 2.05 1.92 12.99
CA ALA A 109 2.56 1.48 11.70
C ALA A 109 3.73 0.51 11.86
N LEU A 110 4.66 0.83 12.75
CA LEU A 110 5.82 -0.01 13.02
C LEU A 110 5.43 -1.36 13.61
N GLU A 111 4.51 -1.41 14.56
CA GLU A 111 4.01 -2.65 15.15
C GLU A 111 3.38 -3.58 14.10
N VAL A 112 2.55 -3.02 13.22
CA VAL A 112 1.91 -3.77 12.14
C VAL A 112 2.95 -4.25 11.14
N TYR A 113 3.88 -3.39 10.76
CA TYR A 113 4.97 -3.74 9.83
C TYR A 113 5.86 -4.87 10.37
N GLU A 114 6.24 -4.84 11.64
CA GLU A 114 7.06 -5.88 12.25
C GLU A 114 6.37 -7.24 12.25
N ARG A 115 5.06 -7.27 12.47
CA ARG A 115 4.27 -8.51 12.35
C ARG A 115 4.28 -9.06 10.93
N LEU A 116 4.07 -8.20 9.93
CA LEU A 116 4.12 -8.60 8.52
C LEU A 116 5.52 -9.08 8.12
N ARG A 117 6.55 -8.40 8.59
CA ARG A 117 7.95 -8.73 8.32
C ARG A 117 8.37 -10.09 8.89
N ALA A 118 7.73 -10.58 9.90
CA ALA A 118 7.99 -11.92 10.44
C ALA A 118 7.69 -13.03 9.41
N ALA A 119 6.75 -12.79 8.50
CA ALA A 119 6.38 -13.73 7.44
C ALA A 119 7.03 -13.40 6.08
N ASP A 120 7.38 -12.15 5.85
CA ASP A 120 7.96 -11.66 4.59
C ASP A 120 8.94 -10.52 4.87
N ALA A 121 10.15 -10.60 4.34
CA ALA A 121 11.19 -9.60 4.58
C ALA A 121 10.81 -8.19 4.07
N PHE A 122 10.00 -8.11 3.00
CA PHE A 122 9.56 -6.85 2.36
C PHE A 122 8.05 -6.88 2.07
N PRO A 123 7.21 -6.87 3.10
CA PRO A 123 5.77 -7.10 2.94
C PRO A 123 5.07 -5.98 2.15
N LEU A 124 5.57 -4.74 2.18
CA LEU A 124 4.97 -3.64 1.44
C LEU A 124 5.07 -3.84 -0.06
N GLU A 125 6.22 -4.29 -0.58
CA GLU A 125 6.43 -4.55 -2.01
C GLU A 125 5.50 -5.64 -2.56
N ARG A 126 5.10 -6.57 -1.71
CA ARG A 126 4.24 -7.68 -2.10
C ARG A 126 2.77 -7.29 -2.18
N HIS A 127 2.33 -6.35 -1.37
CA HIS A 127 0.92 -6.06 -1.13
C HIS A 127 0.47 -4.67 -1.57
N LEU A 128 1.39 -3.74 -1.82
CA LEU A 128 1.11 -2.39 -2.31
C LEU A 128 1.56 -2.21 -3.76
N SER A 129 1.20 -1.06 -4.35
CA SER A 129 1.83 -0.62 -5.58
C SER A 129 3.33 -0.42 -5.35
N ARG A 130 4.13 -0.46 -6.42
CA ARG A 130 5.57 -0.23 -6.29
C ARG A 130 5.87 1.16 -5.70
N GLU A 131 5.11 2.14 -6.13
CA GLU A 131 5.20 3.53 -5.70
C GLU A 131 4.92 3.65 -4.20
N ASP A 132 3.76 3.18 -3.75
CA ASP A 132 3.37 3.22 -2.33
C ASP A 132 4.31 2.40 -1.45
N ALA A 133 4.83 1.28 -1.97
CA ALA A 133 5.79 0.45 -1.25
C ALA A 133 7.14 1.17 -1.06
N MET A 134 7.60 1.90 -2.07
CA MET A 134 8.84 2.68 -1.98
C MET A 134 8.69 3.87 -1.03
N ASP A 135 7.58 4.62 -1.13
CA ASP A 135 7.27 5.72 -0.23
C ASP A 135 7.12 5.22 1.22
N GLY A 136 6.38 4.15 1.42
CA GLY A 136 6.21 3.53 2.74
C GLY A 136 7.52 3.00 3.33
N ALA A 137 8.38 2.39 2.52
CA ALA A 137 9.69 1.92 2.98
C ALA A 137 10.63 3.08 3.35
N PHE A 138 10.57 4.22 2.64
CA PHE A 138 11.32 5.41 2.99
C PHE A 138 10.86 5.98 4.35
N LEU A 139 9.56 6.16 4.53
CA LEU A 139 8.99 6.64 5.80
C LEU A 139 9.30 5.69 6.96
N LEU A 140 9.21 4.38 6.76
CA LEU A 140 9.60 3.40 7.78
C LEU A 140 11.08 3.49 8.14
N ALA A 141 11.95 3.73 7.15
CA ALA A 141 13.38 3.89 7.42
C ALA A 141 13.65 5.11 8.30
N GLU A 142 12.96 6.24 8.07
CA GLU A 142 13.03 7.43 8.93
C GLU A 142 12.51 7.14 10.34
N VAL A 143 11.42 6.38 10.46
CA VAL A 143 10.89 5.95 11.76
C VAL A 143 11.90 5.08 12.52
N TYR A 144 12.58 4.16 11.83
CA TYR A 144 13.65 3.36 12.44
C TYR A 144 14.86 4.20 12.85
N GLU A 145 15.29 5.17 12.03
CA GLU A 145 16.36 6.10 12.39
C GLU A 145 16.02 6.89 13.66
N ALA A 146 14.83 7.48 13.72
CA ALA A 146 14.37 8.25 14.86
C ALA A 146 14.37 7.44 16.17
N ARG A 147 14.25 6.10 16.07
CA ARG A 147 14.31 5.18 17.21
C ARG A 147 15.69 4.56 17.45
N GLY A 148 16.70 5.01 16.71
CA GLY A 148 18.07 4.47 16.83
C GLY A 148 18.23 3.05 16.28
N ARG A 149 17.26 2.52 15.57
CA ARG A 149 17.29 1.19 14.94
C ARG A 149 17.98 1.27 13.57
N LEU A 150 19.24 1.68 13.60
CA LEU A 150 20.02 2.04 12.41
C LEU A 150 20.26 0.88 11.44
N ARG A 151 20.22 -0.36 11.93
CA ARG A 151 20.38 -1.54 11.08
C ARG A 151 19.15 -1.71 10.17
N GLU A 152 17.98 -1.68 10.75
CA GLU A 152 16.70 -1.83 10.05
C GLU A 152 16.48 -0.67 9.07
N ALA A 153 16.80 0.55 9.47
CA ALA A 153 16.80 1.70 8.56
C ALA A 153 17.74 1.49 7.36
N GLY A 154 18.97 1.05 7.61
CA GLY A 154 19.95 0.78 6.56
C GLY A 154 19.53 -0.33 5.60
N ASP A 155 18.84 -1.38 6.09
CA ASP A 155 18.31 -2.45 5.26
C ASP A 155 17.23 -1.91 4.29
N LEU A 156 16.32 -1.06 4.78
CA LEU A 156 15.29 -0.43 3.95
C LEU A 156 15.89 0.55 2.93
N TYR A 157 16.77 1.45 3.32
CA TYR A 157 17.44 2.36 2.38
C TYR A 157 18.26 1.61 1.32
N THR A 158 18.92 0.52 1.69
CA THR A 158 19.64 -0.33 0.75
C THR A 158 18.68 -0.96 -0.26
N ARG A 159 17.51 -1.39 0.20
CA ARG A 159 16.48 -1.94 -0.67
C ARG A 159 15.91 -0.89 -1.62
N LEU A 160 15.59 0.30 -1.12
CA LEU A 160 15.14 1.43 -1.92
C LEU A 160 16.14 1.80 -3.00
N TYR A 161 17.43 1.88 -2.66
CA TYR A 161 18.49 2.16 -3.63
C TYR A 161 18.54 1.13 -4.76
N ARG A 162 18.35 -0.16 -4.45
CA ARG A 162 18.31 -1.20 -5.48
C ARG A 162 17.09 -1.07 -6.40
N LEU A 163 15.91 -0.88 -5.81
CA LEU A 163 14.68 -0.70 -6.57
C LEU A 163 14.74 0.54 -7.49
N GLU A 164 15.29 1.64 -6.98
CA GLU A 164 15.47 2.86 -7.76
C GLU A 164 16.42 2.66 -8.94
N ARG A 165 17.50 1.89 -8.77
CA ARG A 165 18.43 1.57 -9.85
C ARG A 165 17.83 0.66 -10.91
N GLU A 166 16.92 -0.24 -10.55
CA GLU A 166 16.21 -1.10 -11.49
C GLU A 166 15.24 -0.30 -12.37
N ARG A 167 14.48 0.60 -11.73
CA ARG A 167 13.50 1.45 -12.40
C ARG A 167 13.34 2.75 -11.62
N PRO A 168 13.86 3.89 -12.11
CA PRO A 168 13.79 5.18 -11.42
C PRO A 168 12.35 5.63 -11.15
N TYR A 169 12.10 6.02 -9.89
CA TYR A 169 10.84 6.56 -9.41
C TYR A 169 11.05 7.86 -8.62
N PHE A 170 11.90 7.81 -7.61
CA PHE A 170 12.19 8.97 -6.74
C PHE A 170 12.94 10.09 -7.44
N ARG A 171 13.76 9.78 -8.46
CA ARG A 171 14.57 10.71 -9.25
C ARG A 171 15.38 11.72 -8.41
N HIS A 172 14.69 12.66 -7.74
CA HIS A 172 15.30 13.71 -6.93
C HIS A 172 15.57 13.29 -5.47
N PHE A 173 14.86 12.27 -4.96
CA PHE A 173 15.05 11.77 -3.60
C PHE A 173 16.13 10.68 -3.49
N ILE A 174 16.64 10.16 -4.59
CA ILE A 174 17.69 9.14 -4.54
C ILE A 174 18.97 9.66 -3.88
N ASP A 175 19.29 10.93 -4.07
CA ASP A 175 20.45 11.55 -3.45
C ASP A 175 20.31 11.58 -1.92
N GLU A 176 19.11 11.80 -1.41
CA GLU A 176 18.83 11.73 0.04
C GLU A 176 19.01 10.30 0.57
N VAL A 177 18.47 9.28 -0.13
CA VAL A 177 18.69 7.87 0.24
C VAL A 177 20.17 7.52 0.29
N ILE A 178 20.97 8.01 -0.68
CA ILE A 178 22.41 7.78 -0.72
C ILE A 178 23.10 8.47 0.48
N GLU A 179 22.72 9.68 0.80
CA GLU A 179 23.31 10.43 1.91
C GLU A 179 22.98 9.79 3.26
N ARG A 180 21.73 9.33 3.45
CA ARG A 180 21.33 8.54 4.63
C ARG A 180 22.16 7.27 4.76
N LEU A 181 22.33 6.53 3.66
CA LEU A 181 23.18 5.32 3.66
C LEU A 181 24.63 5.61 4.02
N ARG A 182 25.21 6.70 3.52
CA ARG A 182 26.57 7.14 3.87
C ARG A 182 26.68 7.44 5.36
N THR A 183 25.75 8.23 5.88
CA THR A 183 25.70 8.61 7.31
C THR A 183 25.61 7.38 8.21
N LEU A 184 24.70 6.45 7.90
CA LEU A 184 24.55 5.20 8.64
C LEU A 184 25.79 4.31 8.57
N THR A 185 26.45 4.26 7.42
CA THR A 185 27.69 3.49 7.25
C THR A 185 28.82 4.09 8.07
N CYS A 186 29.00 5.41 8.04
CA CYS A 186 29.99 6.14 8.83
C CYS A 186 29.75 5.95 10.34
N SER A 187 28.49 6.05 10.80
CA SER A 187 28.12 5.83 12.20
C SER A 187 28.43 4.41 12.67
N ARG A 188 28.18 3.41 11.84
CA ARG A 188 28.52 2.00 12.15
C ARG A 188 30.03 1.79 12.19
N MET A 189 30.77 2.38 11.26
CA MET A 189 32.25 2.29 11.28
C MET A 189 32.82 3.00 12.50
N ALA A 190 32.30 4.18 12.86
CA ALA A 190 32.72 4.89 14.06
C ALA A 190 32.46 4.11 15.35
N SER A 191 31.33 3.38 15.41
CA SER A 191 30.98 2.55 16.58
C SER A 191 31.79 1.24 16.66
N SER A 192 32.39 0.81 15.57
CA SER A 192 33.17 -0.44 15.49
C SER A 192 34.69 -0.24 15.64
N LEU A 193 35.16 1.03 15.58
CA LEU A 193 36.59 1.35 15.71
C LEU A 193 36.92 1.81 17.14
N PRO A 194 38.03 1.40 17.70
CA PRO A 194 38.51 1.93 18.98
C PRO A 194 38.82 3.44 18.85
N PRO A 195 38.63 4.24 19.96
CA PRO A 195 38.78 5.67 19.93
C PRO A 195 40.14 6.15 19.39
N SER A 196 41.19 5.36 19.54
CA SER A 196 42.56 5.65 19.06
C SER A 196 42.70 5.63 17.53
N GLU A 197 41.82 4.96 16.79
CA GLU A 197 41.86 4.89 15.33
C GLU A 197 40.98 5.95 14.66
N LEU A 198 40.04 6.55 15.38
CA LEU A 198 39.18 7.63 14.90
C LEU A 198 39.95 8.94 14.71
N ILE A 199 40.95 9.21 15.56
CA ILE A 199 41.71 10.46 15.53
C ILE A 199 42.75 10.51 14.38
N GLY A 200 43.14 9.34 13.85
CA GLY A 200 44.14 9.24 12.79
C GLY A 200 43.61 9.35 11.35
N ARG A 201 42.27 9.48 11.17
CA ARG A 201 41.60 9.52 9.84
C ARG A 201 40.80 10.82 9.56
N LEU A 202 40.88 11.80 10.47
CA LEU A 202 40.47 13.19 10.27
C LEU A 202 41.65 14.00 9.79
#